data_dcd871ce28acd16bdc1d6dab9289a95e
#
_entry.id   dcd871ce28acd16bdc1d6dab9289a95e
#
_cell.length_a   1.000
_cell.length_b   1.000
_cell.length_c   1.000
_cell.angle_alpha   90.00
_cell.angle_beta   90.00
_cell.angle_gamma   90.00
#
_symmetry.space_group_name_H-M   'P 1'
#
loop_
_entity.id
_entity.type
_entity.pdbx_description
1 polymer ?
#
loop_
_entity_poly.entity_id
_entity_poly.type
_entity_poly.pdbx_seq_one_letter_code
_entity_poly.pdbx_strand_id
1 'polypeptide(L)'
;MGQPEPPAALESGVLPSGRTSSDNSQFLDKAEIERLGRTRPAVLSSLLTEVLFVATIVLSMTMSEYFIGGFNIILPPVADALDIPENTRTWPAGVINLTTAAFLMPFSRLCDIYGARSVFLFGHIWFMIWSLVCGFSQNTIMLIICRALQGVGTSAFTPAGLALLGQTYRPGPRKNLVFAIWGAFACLGFYFGIFMGAVCADFMTWRWYFWIGAIIIFCIAFTGFLTIPRNLHDQDDSIRMDWWGLCTIVPGLILVVFAFTDGGHAPRGWQTPYIYVTFIVGMLFLVAGVYTQGWVSAQPLLPADLFRPKYMKRLSLALFCLYGVFGLYLFYSSYYIETVLNTTPILTAAWFTPLAIGGVCLAVCGGFVMHMISNRILMMISSVGFLLSVLLFAIIPNRVDGHPSTGFLYWAYIFPAMLCGTIGVDITYNVTNVFITTSMPRRLQATAGGLINTLLYLGLAFWLGIAEMAVSEADRRKLPEGLSLREQYKIGFWIGVAMAGLSLILVLTIKIDKAAAELTADEKAAQAEREAAPN
;
A
#
# COMPACT_ATOMS: atom_id res chain seq x y z
N MET A 1 59.47 -68.65 29.32
CA MET A 1 59.51 -69.32 28.01
C MET A 1 58.08 -69.43 27.55
N GLY A 2 57.67 -68.63 26.63
CA GLY A 2 56.32 -68.58 26.04
C GLY A 2 56.29 -67.45 25.05
N GLN A 3 56.38 -67.80 23.79
CA GLN A 3 56.36 -66.85 22.69
C GLN A 3 54.93 -66.25 22.50
N PRO A 4 54.79 -65.02 22.03
CA PRO A 4 53.49 -64.41 21.73
C PRO A 4 53.01 -64.81 20.32
N GLU A 5 51.72 -65.02 20.20
CA GLU A 5 50.95 -65.19 18.94
C GLU A 5 50.97 -63.97 18.07
N PRO A 6 50.87 -64.09 16.72
CA PRO A 6 50.79 -62.97 15.78
C PRO A 6 49.37 -62.40 15.66
N PRO A 7 49.24 -61.15 15.29
CA PRO A 7 47.93 -60.49 15.18
C PRO A 7 47.19 -60.92 13.90
N ALA A 8 45.90 -61.11 14.05
CA ALA A 8 44.96 -61.47 13.01
C ALA A 8 44.82 -60.37 11.93
N ALA A 9 44.60 -60.82 10.72
CA ALA A 9 44.47 -60.03 9.51
C ALA A 9 43.35 -59.03 9.56
N LEU A 10 43.60 -57.80 9.04
CA LEU A 10 42.67 -56.76 8.74
C LEU A 10 41.76 -57.21 7.59
N GLU A 11 40.47 -57.46 7.87
CA GLU A 11 39.45 -57.52 6.87
C GLU A 11 39.15 -56.11 6.39
N SER A 12 39.28 -55.90 5.10
CA SER A 12 38.94 -54.69 4.38
C SER A 12 37.41 -54.45 4.38
N GLY A 13 36.91 -53.70 5.38
CA GLY A 13 35.58 -53.18 5.41
C GLY A 13 35.46 -51.97 4.48
N VAL A 14 34.76 -52.18 3.38
CA VAL A 14 34.32 -51.12 2.46
C VAL A 14 33.51 -50.10 3.26
N LEU A 15 34.01 -48.88 3.37
CA LEU A 15 33.27 -47.73 3.88
C LEU A 15 32.13 -47.42 2.89
N PRO A 16 30.86 -47.32 3.31
CA PRO A 16 29.81 -46.84 2.44
C PRO A 16 30.03 -45.33 2.18
N SER A 17 30.25 -45.04 0.90
CA SER A 17 30.35 -43.70 0.36
C SER A 17 29.13 -42.86 0.65
N GLY A 18 29.38 -41.64 1.16
CA GLY A 18 28.58 -40.48 0.82
C GLY A 18 27.14 -40.47 1.31
N ARG A 19 26.91 -40.25 2.61
CA ARG A 19 25.74 -39.48 3.03
C ARG A 19 26.15 -38.01 3.07
N THR A 20 25.73 -37.29 2.06
CA THR A 20 25.77 -35.85 2.00
C THR A 20 25.04 -35.29 3.22
N SER A 21 25.63 -34.29 3.85
CA SER A 21 25.18 -33.58 5.06
C SER A 21 23.90 -32.72 4.90
N SER A 22 23.00 -33.10 3.98
CA SER A 22 21.76 -32.37 3.69
C SER A 22 20.48 -32.99 4.27
N ASP A 23 20.57 -34.12 5.01
CA ASP A 23 19.38 -34.85 5.46
C ASP A 23 19.17 -34.83 6.98
N ASN A 24 19.75 -33.86 7.68
CA ASN A 24 19.43 -33.56 9.07
C ASN A 24 18.40 -32.44 9.21
N SER A 25 17.35 -32.40 8.36
CA SER A 25 16.09 -31.78 8.72
C SER A 25 15.43 -32.68 9.77
N GLN A 26 15.86 -32.55 11.03
CA GLN A 26 15.12 -33.05 12.16
C GLN A 26 13.70 -32.58 12.00
N PHE A 27 12.76 -33.52 11.88
CA PHE A 27 11.31 -33.22 11.99
C PHE A 27 11.09 -32.64 13.38
N LEU A 28 11.13 -31.31 13.48
CA LEU A 28 10.84 -30.60 14.72
C LEU A 28 9.39 -31.00 15.10
N ASP A 29 9.24 -31.49 16.32
CA ASP A 29 7.92 -31.79 16.87
C ASP A 29 7.03 -30.53 16.80
N LYS A 30 5.73 -30.72 16.50
CA LYS A 30 4.77 -29.62 16.38
C LYS A 30 4.78 -28.68 17.59
N ALA A 31 5.00 -29.23 18.80
CA ALA A 31 5.14 -28.48 20.04
C ALA A 31 6.41 -27.62 20.06
N GLU A 32 7.49 -28.09 19.47
CA GLU A 32 8.76 -27.34 19.37
C GLU A 32 8.68 -26.21 18.33
N ILE A 33 8.00 -26.45 17.20
CA ILE A 33 7.73 -25.41 16.17
C ILE A 33 6.88 -24.29 16.79
N GLU A 34 5.86 -24.65 17.57
CA GLU A 34 5.01 -23.67 18.26
C GLU A 34 5.78 -22.89 19.32
N ARG A 35 6.63 -23.57 20.11
CA ARG A 35 7.53 -22.95 21.09
C ARG A 35 8.48 -21.95 20.43
N LEU A 36 9.13 -22.35 19.34
CA LEU A 36 10.03 -21.48 18.57
C LEU A 36 9.30 -20.28 17.96
N GLY A 37 8.04 -20.45 17.54
CA GLY A 37 7.19 -19.36 17.06
C GLY A 37 6.76 -18.34 18.14
N ARG A 38 6.87 -18.69 19.41
CA ARG A 38 6.60 -17.81 20.58
C ARG A 38 7.86 -17.14 21.13
N THR A 39 9.05 -17.71 20.86
CA THR A 39 10.33 -17.18 21.37
C THR A 39 10.76 -15.93 20.59
N ARG A 40 11.54 -15.07 21.27
CA ARG A 40 12.17 -13.91 20.62
C ARG A 40 13.20 -14.39 19.61
N PRO A 41 13.28 -13.74 18.42
CA PRO A 41 14.35 -14.02 17.45
C PRO A 41 15.73 -13.85 18.06
N ALA A 42 16.60 -14.84 17.85
CA ALA A 42 17.97 -14.82 18.40
C ALA A 42 18.83 -13.63 17.92
N VAL A 43 18.46 -13.08 16.76
CA VAL A 43 19.12 -11.91 16.16
C VAL A 43 18.90 -10.62 16.96
N LEU A 44 17.84 -10.56 17.78
CA LEU A 44 17.52 -9.41 18.62
C LEU A 44 18.00 -9.66 20.05
N SER A 45 19.05 -8.94 20.48
CA SER A 45 19.77 -9.18 21.72
C SER A 45 18.94 -9.01 22.99
N SER A 46 18.00 -8.07 23.02
CA SER A 46 17.18 -7.74 24.20
C SER A 46 15.71 -7.49 23.82
N LEU A 47 14.81 -7.49 24.82
CA LEU A 47 13.42 -7.11 24.62
C LEU A 47 13.31 -5.64 24.16
N LEU A 48 14.14 -4.77 24.71
CA LEU A 48 14.17 -3.36 24.30
C LEU A 48 14.56 -3.21 22.83
N THR A 49 15.57 -3.95 22.37
CA THR A 49 15.98 -3.94 20.96
C THR A 49 14.86 -4.45 20.07
N GLU A 50 14.12 -5.48 20.49
CA GLU A 50 12.97 -5.98 19.75
C GLU A 50 11.83 -4.95 19.66
N VAL A 51 11.48 -4.34 20.80
CA VAL A 51 10.42 -3.29 20.83
C VAL A 51 10.81 -2.10 19.95
N LEU A 52 12.06 -1.62 20.04
CA LEU A 52 12.54 -0.54 19.20
C LEU A 52 12.60 -0.90 17.72
N PHE A 53 13.00 -2.15 17.38
CA PHE A 53 13.00 -2.65 16.01
C PHE A 53 11.58 -2.68 15.43
N VAL A 54 10.63 -3.27 16.15
CA VAL A 54 9.22 -3.31 15.72
C VAL A 54 8.64 -1.90 15.62
N ALA A 55 8.87 -1.06 16.63
CA ALA A 55 8.42 0.33 16.63
C ALA A 55 8.96 1.11 15.41
N THR A 56 10.23 0.93 15.07
CA THR A 56 10.84 1.57 13.89
C THR A 56 10.07 1.21 12.62
N ILE A 57 9.77 -0.07 12.39
CA ILE A 57 9.09 -0.50 11.16
C ILE A 57 7.61 -0.11 11.16
N VAL A 58 6.96 -0.21 12.30
CA VAL A 58 5.56 0.20 12.49
C VAL A 58 5.40 1.71 12.27
N LEU A 59 6.27 2.52 12.87
CA LEU A 59 6.26 3.98 12.69
C LEU A 59 6.63 4.40 11.27
N SER A 60 7.43 3.62 10.55
CA SER A 60 7.68 3.86 9.12
C SER A 60 6.39 3.80 8.30
N MET A 61 5.56 2.78 8.54
CA MET A 61 4.25 2.67 7.90
C MET A 61 3.32 3.81 8.32
N THR A 62 3.31 4.13 9.62
CA THR A 62 2.59 5.29 10.15
C THR A 62 2.96 6.58 9.41
N MET A 63 4.25 6.82 9.12
CA MET A 63 4.68 8.03 8.43
C MET A 63 4.32 8.03 6.94
N SER A 64 4.28 6.88 6.27
CA SER A 64 3.73 6.79 4.92
C SER A 64 2.28 7.27 4.88
N GLU A 65 1.44 6.75 5.75
CA GLU A 65 0.03 7.09 5.84
C GLU A 65 -0.21 8.52 6.34
N TYR A 66 0.66 9.03 7.24
CA TYR A 66 0.66 10.42 7.71
C TYR A 66 0.70 11.39 6.53
N PHE A 67 1.67 11.24 5.62
CA PHE A 67 1.83 12.15 4.49
C PHE A 67 0.78 12.01 3.39
N ILE A 68 0.04 10.92 3.38
CA ILE A 68 -1.09 10.72 2.46
C ILE A 68 -2.36 11.34 3.06
N GLY A 69 -2.73 10.95 4.27
CA GLY A 69 -3.96 11.37 4.91
C GLY A 69 -3.98 12.86 5.27
N GLY A 70 -2.96 13.32 5.98
CA GLY A 70 -2.93 14.69 6.48
C GLY A 70 -2.71 15.75 5.40
N PHE A 71 -2.11 15.38 4.27
CA PHE A 71 -1.92 16.35 3.20
C PHE A 71 -3.24 16.87 2.62
N ASN A 72 -4.28 16.03 2.57
CA ASN A 72 -5.59 16.46 2.09
C ASN A 72 -6.20 17.58 2.97
N ILE A 73 -5.92 17.55 4.28
CA ILE A 73 -6.41 18.58 5.24
C ILE A 73 -5.61 19.87 5.14
N ILE A 74 -4.29 19.79 4.93
CA ILE A 74 -3.49 21.03 4.79
C ILE A 74 -3.53 21.62 3.37
N LEU A 75 -4.12 20.91 2.41
CA LEU A 75 -4.07 21.33 1.02
C LEU A 75 -4.83 22.65 0.75
N PRO A 76 -6.00 22.97 1.36
CA PRO A 76 -6.63 24.27 1.21
C PRO A 76 -5.69 25.42 1.63
N PRO A 77 -5.16 25.49 2.88
CA PRO A 77 -4.24 26.56 3.25
C PRO A 77 -2.91 26.56 2.46
N VAL A 78 -2.44 25.42 1.98
CA VAL A 78 -1.30 25.36 1.04
C VAL A 78 -1.65 25.99 -0.30
N ALA A 79 -2.84 25.67 -0.82
CA ALA A 79 -3.33 26.20 -2.09
C ALA A 79 -3.47 27.72 -2.06
N ASP A 80 -3.99 28.25 -0.96
CA ASP A 80 -4.12 29.70 -0.77
C ASP A 80 -2.74 30.38 -0.63
N ALA A 81 -1.78 29.73 0.08
CA ALA A 81 -0.45 30.27 0.28
C ALA A 81 0.47 30.24 -0.95
N LEU A 82 0.22 29.32 -1.88
CA LEU A 82 1.02 29.12 -3.10
C LEU A 82 0.26 29.47 -4.38
N ASP A 83 -0.91 30.12 -4.26
CA ASP A 83 -1.82 30.47 -5.37
C ASP A 83 -2.11 29.30 -6.31
N ILE A 84 -2.39 28.11 -5.72
CA ILE A 84 -2.70 26.91 -6.50
C ILE A 84 -4.15 27.00 -7.02
N PRO A 85 -4.36 27.06 -8.35
CA PRO A 85 -5.69 27.06 -8.91
C PRO A 85 -6.51 25.83 -8.48
N GLU A 86 -7.81 25.98 -8.28
CA GLU A 86 -8.69 24.90 -7.81
C GLU A 86 -8.59 23.64 -8.66
N ASN A 87 -8.51 23.81 -9.96
CA ASN A 87 -8.41 22.72 -10.92
C ASN A 87 -7.07 21.98 -10.90
N THR A 88 -6.01 22.49 -10.25
CA THR A 88 -4.69 21.81 -10.18
C THR A 88 -4.37 21.24 -8.80
N ARG A 89 -5.29 21.33 -7.84
CA ARG A 89 -5.07 20.88 -6.44
C ARG A 89 -4.92 19.37 -6.29
N THR A 90 -5.43 18.58 -7.24
CA THR A 90 -5.26 17.12 -7.28
C THR A 90 -3.83 16.67 -7.51
N TRP A 91 -3.02 17.49 -8.21
CA TRP A 91 -1.62 17.16 -8.48
C TRP A 91 -0.77 16.97 -7.24
N PRO A 92 -0.64 17.96 -6.33
CA PRO A 92 0.16 17.77 -5.12
C PRO A 92 -0.38 16.66 -4.20
N ALA A 93 -1.68 16.34 -4.27
CA ALA A 93 -2.27 15.25 -3.51
C ALA A 93 -1.94 13.86 -4.09
N GLY A 94 -2.03 13.72 -5.42
CA GLY A 94 -1.92 12.43 -6.11
C GLY A 94 -0.48 12.01 -6.42
N VAL A 95 0.44 12.96 -6.64
CA VAL A 95 1.78 12.66 -7.18
C VAL A 95 2.63 11.76 -6.29
N ILE A 96 2.51 11.86 -4.98
CA ILE A 96 3.23 10.97 -4.05
C ILE A 96 2.79 9.51 -4.25
N ASN A 97 1.50 9.29 -4.43
CA ASN A 97 0.96 7.95 -4.66
C ASN A 97 1.40 7.39 -6.03
N LEU A 98 1.42 8.24 -7.05
CA LEU A 98 1.89 7.88 -8.39
C LEU A 98 3.34 7.38 -8.37
N THR A 99 4.24 8.16 -7.78
CA THR A 99 5.66 7.80 -7.72
C THR A 99 5.91 6.63 -6.79
N THR A 100 5.17 6.52 -5.67
CA THR A 100 5.20 5.33 -4.83
C THR A 100 4.80 4.08 -5.62
N ALA A 101 3.69 4.11 -6.35
CA ALA A 101 3.24 2.99 -7.18
C ALA A 101 4.27 2.61 -8.25
N ALA A 102 4.82 3.60 -8.95
CA ALA A 102 5.74 3.37 -10.06
C ALA A 102 7.06 2.71 -9.62
N PHE A 103 7.59 3.10 -8.46
CA PHE A 103 8.89 2.63 -7.97
C PHE A 103 8.81 1.49 -6.95
N LEU A 104 7.64 1.09 -6.47
CA LEU A 104 7.49 0.09 -5.40
C LEU A 104 8.05 -1.28 -5.80
N MET A 105 7.73 -1.77 -7.00
CA MET A 105 8.26 -3.05 -7.51
C MET A 105 9.77 -3.01 -7.74
N PRO A 106 10.35 -1.99 -8.38
CA PRO A 106 11.80 -1.79 -8.46
C PRO A 106 12.49 -1.81 -7.10
N PHE A 107 11.99 -1.08 -6.10
CA PHE A 107 12.61 -1.06 -4.77
C PHE A 107 12.43 -2.37 -4.01
N SER A 108 11.33 -3.09 -4.21
CA SER A 108 11.19 -4.44 -3.69
C SER A 108 12.31 -5.35 -4.21
N ARG A 109 12.61 -5.26 -5.52
CA ARG A 109 13.73 -6.01 -6.11
C ARG A 109 15.10 -5.55 -5.60
N LEU A 110 15.27 -4.27 -5.34
CA LEU A 110 16.50 -3.75 -4.72
C LEU A 110 16.69 -4.25 -3.28
N CYS A 111 15.59 -4.49 -2.54
CA CYS A 111 15.67 -5.15 -1.23
C CYS A 111 16.22 -6.57 -1.32
N ASP A 112 15.87 -7.31 -2.37
CA ASP A 112 16.36 -8.66 -2.59
C ASP A 112 17.86 -8.68 -2.99
N ILE A 113 18.33 -7.63 -3.71
CA ILE A 113 19.71 -7.52 -4.19
C ILE A 113 20.65 -6.94 -3.11
N TYR A 114 20.28 -5.82 -2.49
CA TYR A 114 21.16 -5.05 -1.59
C TYR A 114 20.83 -5.23 -0.11
N GLY A 115 19.80 -6.02 0.20
CA GLY A 115 19.32 -6.24 1.56
C GLY A 115 18.33 -5.17 2.03
N ALA A 116 17.30 -5.63 2.71
CA ALA A 116 16.19 -4.78 3.15
C ALA A 116 16.64 -3.65 4.10
N ARG A 117 17.67 -3.87 4.94
CA ARG A 117 18.21 -2.82 5.84
C ARG A 117 18.74 -1.62 5.09
N SER A 118 19.55 -1.85 4.05
CA SER A 118 20.18 -0.76 3.27
C SER A 118 19.13 0.07 2.54
N VAL A 119 18.15 -0.59 1.91
CA VAL A 119 17.06 0.07 1.19
C VAL A 119 16.11 0.80 2.15
N PHE A 120 15.84 0.23 3.33
CA PHE A 120 15.05 0.86 4.38
C PHE A 120 15.66 2.19 4.85
N LEU A 121 16.95 2.19 5.19
CA LEU A 121 17.65 3.38 5.64
C LEU A 121 17.78 4.43 4.53
N PHE A 122 18.10 4.01 3.31
CA PHE A 122 18.13 4.90 2.15
C PHE A 122 16.77 5.57 1.95
N GLY A 123 15.67 4.80 1.96
CA GLY A 123 14.32 5.32 1.79
C GLY A 123 13.97 6.38 2.83
N HIS A 124 14.32 6.17 4.09
CA HIS A 124 14.06 7.13 5.18
C HIS A 124 14.87 8.40 5.06
N ILE A 125 16.16 8.29 4.75
CA ILE A 125 17.03 9.48 4.56
C ILE A 125 16.53 10.30 3.37
N TRP A 126 16.20 9.65 2.27
CA TRP A 126 15.62 10.28 1.09
C TRP A 126 14.30 10.97 1.38
N PHE A 127 13.39 10.28 2.05
CA PHE A 127 12.08 10.80 2.42
C PHE A 127 12.18 11.99 3.40
N MET A 128 13.10 11.92 4.38
CA MET A 128 13.38 13.01 5.31
C MET A 128 13.84 14.27 4.60
N ILE A 129 14.83 14.15 3.70
CA ILE A 129 15.36 15.29 2.94
C ILE A 129 14.24 15.98 2.16
N TRP A 130 13.47 15.22 1.40
CA TRP A 130 12.40 15.78 0.56
C TRP A 130 11.20 16.27 1.37
N SER A 131 10.93 15.69 2.56
CA SER A 131 9.97 16.25 3.51
C SER A 131 10.41 17.60 4.04
N LEU A 132 11.67 17.72 4.42
CA LEU A 132 12.24 19.00 4.86
C LEU A 132 12.15 20.07 3.76
N VAL A 133 12.54 19.72 2.52
CA VAL A 133 12.49 20.63 1.37
C VAL A 133 11.06 21.00 1.00
N CYS A 134 10.08 20.09 1.13
CA CYS A 134 8.66 20.39 0.95
C CYS A 134 8.18 21.55 1.82
N GLY A 135 8.61 21.61 3.08
CA GLY A 135 8.26 22.70 3.98
C GLY A 135 8.81 24.08 3.56
N PHE A 136 9.82 24.12 2.70
CA PHE A 136 10.38 25.35 2.12
C PHE A 136 9.82 25.68 0.72
N SER A 137 8.81 24.97 0.24
CA SER A 137 8.23 25.21 -1.08
C SER A 137 7.70 26.63 -1.21
N GLN A 138 8.04 27.29 -2.33
CA GLN A 138 7.67 28.66 -2.64
C GLN A 138 6.68 28.77 -3.80
N ASN A 139 6.47 27.70 -4.55
CA ASN A 139 5.53 27.64 -5.66
C ASN A 139 5.01 26.21 -5.85
N THR A 140 3.93 26.09 -6.62
CA THR A 140 3.23 24.83 -6.91
C THR A 140 4.14 23.77 -7.54
N ILE A 141 5.00 24.15 -8.48
CA ILE A 141 5.88 23.22 -9.20
C ILE A 141 6.90 22.59 -8.23
N MET A 142 7.53 23.41 -7.39
CA MET A 142 8.46 22.93 -6.37
C MET A 142 7.78 21.95 -5.42
N LEU A 143 6.57 22.27 -4.95
CA LEU A 143 5.81 21.39 -4.07
C LEU A 143 5.51 20.03 -4.74
N ILE A 144 5.04 20.04 -6.00
CA ILE A 144 4.74 18.81 -6.76
C ILE A 144 6.00 17.95 -6.93
N ILE A 145 7.12 18.55 -7.32
CA ILE A 145 8.39 17.81 -7.50
C ILE A 145 8.85 17.22 -6.18
N CYS A 146 8.84 17.99 -5.08
CA CYS A 146 9.24 17.50 -3.77
C CYS A 146 8.33 16.35 -3.30
N ARG A 147 7.02 16.47 -3.51
CA ARG A 147 6.05 15.40 -3.21
C ARG A 147 6.28 14.14 -4.06
N ALA A 148 6.60 14.30 -5.35
CA ALA A 148 6.98 13.18 -6.21
C ALA A 148 8.23 12.46 -5.68
N LEU A 149 9.23 13.20 -5.24
CA LEU A 149 10.46 12.64 -4.69
C LEU A 149 10.25 12.03 -3.29
N GLN A 150 9.30 12.53 -2.49
CA GLN A 150 8.84 11.84 -1.29
C GLN A 150 8.30 10.44 -1.60
N GLY A 151 7.48 10.29 -2.65
CA GLY A 151 6.94 8.99 -3.05
C GLY A 151 8.01 7.96 -3.42
N VAL A 152 9.14 8.39 -3.99
CA VAL A 152 10.30 7.51 -4.21
C VAL A 152 10.87 6.99 -2.90
N GLY A 153 10.91 7.80 -1.84
CA GLY A 153 11.33 7.36 -0.50
C GLY A 153 10.36 6.33 0.08
N THR A 154 9.06 6.60 -0.01
CA THR A 154 8.00 5.68 0.45
C THR A 154 8.10 4.32 -0.25
N SER A 155 8.30 4.31 -1.57
CA SER A 155 8.44 3.08 -2.36
C SER A 155 9.67 2.24 -1.97
N ALA A 156 10.69 2.86 -1.36
CA ALA A 156 11.87 2.16 -0.89
C ALA A 156 11.66 1.54 0.50
N PHE A 157 11.20 2.32 1.49
CA PHE A 157 11.14 1.80 2.85
C PHE A 157 9.93 0.89 3.13
N THR A 158 8.82 1.03 2.39
CA THR A 158 7.61 0.21 2.62
C THR A 158 7.87 -1.29 2.36
N PRO A 159 8.34 -1.74 1.19
CA PRO A 159 8.65 -3.15 0.98
C PRO A 159 9.81 -3.63 1.84
N ALA A 160 10.80 -2.75 2.11
CA ALA A 160 11.93 -3.09 2.97
C ALA A 160 11.50 -3.37 4.42
N GLY A 161 10.55 -2.61 4.96
CA GLY A 161 9.99 -2.83 6.29
C GLY A 161 9.27 -4.18 6.41
N LEU A 162 8.43 -4.53 5.42
CA LEU A 162 7.77 -5.83 5.35
C LEU A 162 8.78 -6.99 5.24
N ALA A 163 9.82 -6.83 4.41
CA ALA A 163 10.88 -7.81 4.26
C ALA A 163 11.65 -8.01 5.57
N LEU A 164 11.99 -6.94 6.30
CA LEU A 164 12.66 -7.03 7.61
C LEU A 164 11.81 -7.78 8.63
N LEU A 165 10.51 -7.51 8.71
CA LEU A 165 9.61 -8.27 9.59
C LEU A 165 9.52 -9.74 9.16
N GLY A 166 9.38 -9.99 7.86
CA GLY A 166 9.29 -11.34 7.30
C GLY A 166 10.51 -12.19 7.55
N GLN A 167 11.70 -11.61 7.42
CA GLN A 167 13.01 -12.28 7.62
C GLN A 167 13.33 -12.49 9.11
N THR A 168 12.94 -11.54 9.98
CA THR A 168 13.27 -11.58 11.41
C THR A 168 12.39 -12.58 12.17
N TYR A 169 11.09 -12.65 11.86
CA TYR A 169 10.13 -13.47 12.60
C TYR A 169 9.77 -14.76 11.86
N ARG A 170 9.93 -15.90 12.56
CA ARG A 170 9.42 -17.19 12.09
C ARG A 170 7.88 -17.21 12.09
N PRO A 171 7.25 -18.01 11.20
CA PRO A 171 5.81 -18.24 11.28
C PRO A 171 5.39 -18.68 12.68
N GLY A 172 4.38 -18.02 13.24
CA GLY A 172 3.90 -18.30 14.59
C GLY A 172 3.16 -17.11 15.23
N PRO A 173 2.68 -17.29 16.50
CA PRO A 173 1.86 -16.27 17.17
C PRO A 173 2.54 -14.89 17.29
N ARG A 174 3.88 -14.89 17.50
CA ARG A 174 4.65 -13.64 17.63
C ARG A 174 4.72 -12.87 16.32
N LYS A 175 4.92 -13.55 15.19
CA LYS A 175 4.88 -12.93 13.86
C LYS A 175 3.49 -12.34 13.59
N ASN A 176 2.43 -13.11 13.88
CA ASN A 176 1.07 -12.65 13.67
C ASN A 176 0.76 -11.39 14.50
N LEU A 177 1.22 -11.35 15.76
CA LEU A 177 1.06 -10.15 16.61
C LEU A 177 1.76 -8.93 16.01
N VAL A 178 3.01 -9.06 15.57
CA VAL A 178 3.77 -7.95 15.00
C VAL A 178 3.13 -7.44 13.71
N PHE A 179 2.63 -8.33 12.85
CA PHE A 179 1.92 -7.94 11.63
C PHE A 179 0.55 -7.32 11.91
N ALA A 180 -0.15 -7.77 12.96
CA ALA A 180 -1.40 -7.15 13.40
C ALA A 180 -1.17 -5.72 13.93
N ILE A 181 -0.11 -5.51 14.72
CA ILE A 181 0.31 -4.18 15.19
C ILE A 181 0.67 -3.30 13.97
N TRP A 182 1.43 -3.81 13.02
CA TRP A 182 1.80 -3.09 11.80
C TRP A 182 0.55 -2.63 11.02
N GLY A 183 -0.45 -3.50 10.85
CA GLY A 183 -1.71 -3.15 10.19
C GLY A 183 -2.54 -2.12 10.95
N ALA A 184 -2.65 -2.24 12.27
CA ALA A 184 -3.38 -1.28 13.11
C ALA A 184 -2.75 0.12 13.06
N PHE A 185 -1.43 0.20 13.02
CA PHE A 185 -0.71 1.47 12.94
C PHE A 185 -0.76 2.12 11.55
N ALA A 186 -1.08 1.39 10.49
CA ALA A 186 -1.41 1.99 9.21
C ALA A 186 -2.65 2.90 9.33
N CYS A 187 -3.76 2.39 9.89
CA CYS A 187 -4.98 3.16 10.12
C CYS A 187 -4.75 4.34 11.07
N LEU A 188 -4.04 4.10 12.17
CA LEU A 188 -3.68 5.16 13.12
C LEU A 188 -2.78 6.21 12.49
N GLY A 189 -1.85 5.82 11.63
CA GLY A 189 -0.94 6.72 10.92
C GLY A 189 -1.69 7.67 9.99
N PHE A 190 -2.66 7.15 9.27
CA PHE A 190 -3.51 7.95 8.41
C PHE A 190 -4.25 9.04 9.22
N TYR A 191 -4.90 8.64 10.31
CA TYR A 191 -5.59 9.59 11.19
C TYR A 191 -4.64 10.56 11.90
N PHE A 192 -3.47 10.07 12.35
CA PHE A 192 -2.44 10.93 12.94
C PHE A 192 -2.01 12.02 11.96
N GLY A 193 -1.88 11.67 10.67
CA GLY A 193 -1.63 12.65 9.61
C GLY A 193 -2.73 13.69 9.50
N ILE A 194 -3.99 13.27 9.45
CA ILE A 194 -5.16 14.15 9.41
C ILE A 194 -5.17 15.11 10.62
N PHE A 195 -4.99 14.57 11.82
CA PHE A 195 -4.98 15.35 13.06
C PHE A 195 -3.84 16.37 13.09
N MET A 196 -2.62 15.94 12.79
CA MET A 196 -1.47 16.83 12.74
C MET A 196 -1.55 17.86 11.61
N GLY A 197 -2.13 17.46 10.46
CA GLY A 197 -2.44 18.37 9.36
C GLY A 197 -3.37 19.50 9.82
N ALA A 198 -4.44 19.14 10.52
CA ALA A 198 -5.41 20.10 11.06
C ALA A 198 -4.78 21.03 12.13
N VAL A 199 -3.99 20.47 13.05
CA VAL A 199 -3.25 21.28 14.04
C VAL A 199 -2.31 22.28 13.37
N CYS A 200 -1.59 21.85 12.35
CA CYS A 200 -0.69 22.73 11.61
C CYS A 200 -1.46 23.78 10.79
N ALA A 201 -2.62 23.44 10.24
CA ALA A 201 -3.46 24.38 9.48
C ALA A 201 -4.07 25.47 10.37
N ASP A 202 -4.62 25.09 11.55
CA ASP A 202 -5.34 26.01 12.43
C ASP A 202 -4.44 26.80 13.37
N PHE A 203 -3.38 26.18 13.92
CA PHE A 203 -2.58 26.78 15.03
C PHE A 203 -1.14 27.15 14.65
N MET A 204 -0.67 26.71 13.47
CA MET A 204 0.70 26.93 13.02
C MET A 204 0.70 27.42 11.57
N THR A 205 1.70 27.00 10.80
CA THR A 205 1.71 27.14 9.35
C THR A 205 1.75 25.74 8.73
N TRP A 206 1.17 25.58 7.54
CA TRP A 206 1.18 24.30 6.80
C TRP A 206 2.60 23.71 6.63
N ARG A 207 3.66 24.56 6.67
CA ARG A 207 5.07 24.15 6.57
C ARG A 207 5.48 23.24 7.71
N TRP A 208 4.97 23.47 8.93
CA TRP A 208 5.28 22.66 10.11
C TRP A 208 4.83 21.20 9.97
N TYR A 209 3.80 20.94 9.22
CA TYR A 209 3.37 19.59 8.91
C TYR A 209 4.52 18.76 8.29
N PHE A 210 5.23 19.34 7.32
CA PHE A 210 6.35 18.68 6.67
C PHE A 210 7.59 18.60 7.59
N TRP A 211 7.87 19.65 8.36
CA TRP A 211 9.03 19.67 9.25
C TRP A 211 8.87 18.75 10.45
N ILE A 212 7.69 18.68 11.06
CA ILE A 212 7.39 17.72 12.13
C ILE A 212 7.53 16.29 11.58
N GLY A 213 6.98 16.03 10.40
CA GLY A 213 7.14 14.75 9.72
C GLY A 213 8.61 14.40 9.48
N ALA A 214 9.43 15.35 9.01
CA ALA A 214 10.86 15.14 8.78
C ALA A 214 11.62 14.82 10.09
N ILE A 215 11.28 15.47 11.20
CA ILE A 215 11.87 15.19 12.52
C ILE A 215 11.54 13.76 12.97
N ILE A 216 10.28 13.36 12.84
CA ILE A 216 9.85 12.00 13.21
C ILE A 216 10.57 10.96 12.35
N ILE A 217 10.66 11.20 11.03
CA ILE A 217 11.37 10.30 10.11
C ILE A 217 12.86 10.21 10.45
N PHE A 218 13.49 11.31 10.85
CA PHE A 218 14.87 11.29 11.34
C PHE A 218 15.03 10.37 12.56
N CYS A 219 14.14 10.47 13.55
CA CYS A 219 14.14 9.60 14.71
C CYS A 219 13.95 8.12 14.33
N ILE A 220 13.07 7.83 13.37
CA ILE A 220 12.86 6.48 12.84
C ILE A 220 14.11 5.97 12.12
N ALA A 221 14.72 6.78 11.26
CA ALA A 221 15.97 6.41 10.57
C ALA A 221 17.10 6.14 11.56
N PHE A 222 17.24 6.98 12.57
CA PHE A 222 18.27 6.85 13.61
C PHE A 222 18.07 5.58 14.45
N THR A 223 16.85 5.34 14.94
CA THR A 223 16.51 4.10 15.67
C THR A 223 16.68 2.88 14.78
N GLY A 224 16.30 2.95 13.50
CA GLY A 224 16.51 1.89 12.52
C GLY A 224 17.99 1.57 12.29
N PHE A 225 18.83 2.58 12.20
CA PHE A 225 20.27 2.39 12.07
C PHE A 225 20.87 1.62 13.26
N LEU A 226 20.36 1.86 14.48
CA LEU A 226 20.84 1.22 15.71
C LEU A 226 20.25 -0.18 15.92
N THR A 227 18.99 -0.41 15.56
CA THR A 227 18.24 -1.61 15.97
C THR A 227 18.11 -2.67 14.90
N ILE A 228 18.17 -2.29 13.61
CA ILE A 228 18.06 -3.28 12.53
C ILE A 228 19.37 -4.06 12.41
N PRO A 229 19.34 -5.40 12.58
CA PRO A 229 20.54 -6.23 12.48
C PRO A 229 21.18 -6.15 11.09
N ARG A 230 22.52 -6.23 11.03
CA ARG A 230 23.27 -6.17 9.77
C ARG A 230 23.28 -7.50 9.03
N ASN A 231 23.07 -8.61 9.71
CA ASN A 231 23.27 -9.98 9.22
C ASN A 231 21.93 -10.69 8.91
N LEU A 232 20.91 -9.96 8.46
CA LEU A 232 19.61 -10.54 8.09
C LEU A 232 19.54 -10.98 6.63
N HIS A 233 20.55 -10.64 5.84
CA HIS A 233 20.54 -10.86 4.40
C HIS A 233 21.38 -12.06 4.02
N ASP A 234 20.72 -13.12 3.58
CA ASP A 234 21.36 -14.15 2.76
C ASP A 234 21.44 -13.61 1.35
N GLN A 235 22.63 -13.19 0.93
CA GLN A 235 22.86 -12.68 -0.43
C GLN A 235 22.65 -13.82 -1.42
N ASP A 236 21.63 -13.72 -2.22
CA ASP A 236 21.46 -14.56 -3.41
C ASP A 236 22.00 -13.80 -4.63
N ASP A 237 23.26 -14.05 -4.94
CA ASP A 237 23.95 -13.43 -6.09
C ASP A 237 23.32 -13.76 -7.45
N SER A 238 22.33 -14.67 -7.47
CA SER A 238 21.58 -15.02 -8.67
C SER A 238 20.50 -13.99 -9.03
N ILE A 239 20.09 -13.13 -8.10
CA ILE A 239 19.02 -12.15 -8.30
C ILE A 239 19.59 -10.91 -9.01
N ARG A 240 19.00 -10.57 -10.15
CA ARG A 240 19.40 -9.40 -10.96
C ARG A 240 18.26 -8.41 -11.12
N MET A 241 18.64 -7.14 -11.31
CA MET A 241 17.68 -6.07 -11.58
C MET A 241 17.16 -6.20 -13.02
N ASP A 242 15.85 -6.05 -13.17
CA ASP A 242 15.19 -5.96 -14.46
C ASP A 242 15.19 -4.51 -14.97
N TRP A 243 16.28 -4.11 -15.63
CA TRP A 243 16.42 -2.77 -16.17
C TRP A 243 15.43 -2.49 -17.30
N TRP A 244 15.09 -3.50 -18.12
CA TRP A 244 14.10 -3.34 -19.18
C TRP A 244 12.72 -3.08 -18.64
N GLY A 245 12.31 -3.83 -17.60
CA GLY A 245 11.05 -3.59 -16.90
C GLY A 245 11.03 -2.21 -16.24
N LEU A 246 12.10 -1.82 -15.56
CA LEU A 246 12.21 -0.51 -14.92
C LEU A 246 12.04 0.63 -15.95
N CYS A 247 12.83 0.61 -17.05
CA CYS A 247 12.83 1.68 -18.05
C CYS A 247 11.57 1.73 -18.91
N THR A 248 10.73 0.72 -18.89
CA THR A 248 9.48 0.69 -19.66
C THR A 248 8.25 0.91 -18.77
N ILE A 249 8.13 0.21 -17.67
CA ILE A 249 6.94 0.27 -16.80
C ILE A 249 6.86 1.60 -16.06
N VAL A 250 7.96 2.05 -15.44
CA VAL A 250 7.96 3.27 -14.61
C VAL A 250 7.62 4.52 -15.43
N PRO A 251 8.29 4.82 -16.53
CA PRO A 251 7.91 5.97 -17.37
C PRO A 251 6.51 5.81 -17.94
N GLY A 252 6.12 4.60 -18.35
CA GLY A 252 4.79 4.32 -18.88
C GLY A 252 3.68 4.67 -17.89
N LEU A 253 3.79 4.23 -16.64
CA LEU A 253 2.82 4.55 -15.59
C LEU A 253 2.77 6.05 -15.30
N ILE A 254 3.94 6.70 -15.17
CA ILE A 254 4.02 8.14 -14.89
C ILE A 254 3.39 8.95 -16.02
N LEU A 255 3.73 8.67 -17.27
CA LEU A 255 3.23 9.43 -18.43
C LEU A 255 1.72 9.25 -18.64
N VAL A 256 1.20 8.04 -18.47
CA VAL A 256 -0.25 7.78 -18.60
C VAL A 256 -1.03 8.52 -17.52
N VAL A 257 -0.62 8.39 -16.25
CA VAL A 257 -1.32 9.09 -15.14
C VAL A 257 -1.16 10.60 -15.28
N PHE A 258 0.01 11.08 -15.69
CA PHE A 258 0.24 12.50 -16.01
C PHE A 258 -0.76 13.00 -17.06
N ALA A 259 -0.93 12.28 -18.16
CA ALA A 259 -1.84 12.70 -19.22
C ALA A 259 -3.30 12.80 -18.75
N PHE A 260 -3.76 11.89 -17.89
CA PHE A 260 -5.09 11.96 -17.31
C PHE A 260 -5.25 13.12 -16.34
N THR A 261 -4.28 13.31 -15.44
CA THR A 261 -4.35 14.36 -14.42
C THR A 261 -4.22 15.76 -15.04
N ASP A 262 -3.29 15.94 -15.97
CA ASP A 262 -3.03 17.23 -16.62
C ASP A 262 -3.99 17.54 -17.79
N GLY A 263 -4.61 16.51 -18.36
CA GLY A 263 -5.54 16.64 -19.47
C GLY A 263 -6.77 17.49 -19.16
N GLY A 264 -7.17 17.57 -17.87
CA GLY A 264 -8.20 18.48 -17.39
C GLY A 264 -7.78 19.96 -17.43
N HIS A 265 -6.50 20.26 -17.19
CA HIS A 265 -5.98 21.62 -16.96
C HIS A 265 -5.40 22.25 -18.22
N ALA A 266 -5.06 21.44 -19.21
CA ALA A 266 -4.47 21.90 -20.45
C ALA A 266 -5.40 22.90 -21.18
N PRO A 267 -4.85 23.92 -21.89
CA PRO A 267 -5.64 25.00 -22.48
C PRO A 267 -6.79 24.55 -23.40
N ARG A 268 -6.59 23.44 -24.11
CA ARG A 268 -7.62 22.80 -24.96
C ARG A 268 -8.02 21.41 -24.47
N GLY A 269 -7.80 21.11 -23.16
CA GLY A 269 -8.01 19.79 -22.62
C GLY A 269 -7.21 18.72 -23.35
N TRP A 270 -7.83 17.61 -23.63
CA TRP A 270 -7.24 16.49 -24.37
C TRP A 270 -6.81 16.81 -25.82
N GLN A 271 -7.30 17.90 -26.40
CA GLN A 271 -6.88 18.36 -27.72
C GLN A 271 -5.53 19.10 -27.70
N THR A 272 -4.95 19.32 -26.51
CA THR A 272 -3.63 19.94 -26.36
C THR A 272 -2.55 18.95 -26.79
N PRO A 273 -1.64 19.33 -27.72
CA PRO A 273 -0.68 18.39 -28.31
C PRO A 273 0.15 17.61 -27.33
N TYR A 274 0.67 18.24 -26.28
CA TYR A 274 1.51 17.53 -25.32
C TYR A 274 0.76 16.48 -24.51
N ILE A 275 -0.57 16.62 -24.27
CA ILE A 275 -1.37 15.66 -23.51
C ILE A 275 -1.53 14.34 -24.27
N TYR A 276 -2.05 14.40 -25.51
CA TYR A 276 -2.24 13.16 -26.27
C TYR A 276 -0.91 12.53 -26.70
N VAL A 277 0.14 13.33 -26.97
CA VAL A 277 1.48 12.80 -27.23
C VAL A 277 2.02 12.09 -26.01
N THR A 278 1.93 12.68 -24.81
CA THR A 278 2.37 12.06 -23.57
C THR A 278 1.58 10.77 -23.28
N PHE A 279 0.27 10.77 -23.52
CA PHE A 279 -0.56 9.58 -23.37
C PHE A 279 -0.15 8.46 -24.33
N ILE A 280 0.03 8.78 -25.64
CA ILE A 280 0.46 7.80 -26.64
C ILE A 280 1.84 7.23 -26.29
N VAL A 281 2.80 8.09 -25.95
CA VAL A 281 4.14 7.67 -25.56
C VAL A 281 4.09 6.80 -24.31
N GLY A 282 3.31 7.18 -23.30
CA GLY A 282 3.11 6.38 -22.09
C GLY A 282 2.51 5.01 -22.38
N MET A 283 1.51 4.94 -23.26
CA MET A 283 0.91 3.67 -23.69
C MET A 283 1.91 2.80 -24.46
N LEU A 284 2.74 3.39 -25.33
CA LEU A 284 3.82 2.66 -26.02
C LEU A 284 4.84 2.09 -25.03
N PHE A 285 5.21 2.84 -24.00
CA PHE A 285 6.07 2.34 -22.92
C PHE A 285 5.41 1.19 -22.13
N LEU A 286 4.12 1.25 -21.82
CA LEU A 286 3.42 0.15 -21.16
C LEU A 286 3.32 -1.10 -22.04
N VAL A 287 3.04 -0.94 -23.33
CA VAL A 287 3.04 -2.05 -24.30
C VAL A 287 4.44 -2.66 -24.41
N ALA A 288 5.48 -1.83 -24.51
CA ALA A 288 6.87 -2.28 -24.46
C ALA A 288 7.18 -2.98 -23.11
N GLY A 289 6.63 -2.48 -22.00
CA GLY A 289 6.73 -3.12 -20.69
C GLY A 289 6.14 -4.51 -20.67
N VAL A 290 4.93 -4.71 -21.18
CA VAL A 290 4.32 -6.04 -21.30
C VAL A 290 5.19 -6.96 -22.16
N TYR A 291 5.71 -6.46 -23.28
CA TYR A 291 6.60 -7.23 -24.14
C TYR A 291 7.91 -7.62 -23.43
N THR A 292 8.56 -6.67 -22.76
CA THR A 292 9.82 -6.95 -22.05
C THR A 292 9.63 -7.91 -20.88
N GLN A 293 8.53 -7.81 -20.14
CA GLN A 293 8.21 -8.71 -19.02
C GLN A 293 7.86 -10.14 -19.50
N GLY A 294 7.28 -10.27 -20.69
CA GLY A 294 6.86 -11.58 -21.20
C GLY A 294 7.96 -12.33 -21.95
N TRP A 295 8.84 -11.63 -22.66
CA TRP A 295 9.75 -12.28 -23.64
C TRP A 295 11.20 -11.86 -23.57
N VAL A 296 11.54 -10.73 -22.96
CA VAL A 296 12.92 -10.19 -22.97
C VAL A 296 13.61 -10.41 -21.62
N SER A 297 12.92 -10.13 -20.52
CA SER A 297 13.52 -10.20 -19.20
C SER A 297 13.62 -11.64 -18.68
N ALA A 298 14.84 -12.06 -18.33
CA ALA A 298 15.05 -13.37 -17.70
C ALA A 298 14.49 -13.44 -16.28
N GLN A 299 14.44 -12.31 -15.59
CA GLN A 299 13.90 -12.19 -14.21
C GLN A 299 12.96 -10.98 -14.14
N PRO A 300 11.74 -11.10 -14.71
CA PRO A 300 10.82 -9.97 -14.82
C PRO A 300 10.39 -9.46 -13.43
N LEU A 301 10.15 -8.13 -13.33
CA LEU A 301 9.56 -7.50 -12.15
C LEU A 301 8.13 -8.01 -11.89
N LEU A 302 7.39 -8.28 -12.96
CA LEU A 302 6.01 -8.81 -12.95
C LEU A 302 5.98 -10.17 -13.66
N PRO A 303 6.42 -11.26 -13.02
CA PRO A 303 6.39 -12.57 -13.66
C PRO A 303 4.96 -13.01 -13.96
N ALA A 304 4.74 -13.59 -15.15
CA ALA A 304 3.42 -14.08 -15.58
C ALA A 304 2.80 -15.09 -14.62
N ASP A 305 3.63 -15.80 -13.86
CA ASP A 305 3.22 -16.75 -12.81
C ASP A 305 2.35 -16.11 -11.73
N LEU A 306 2.48 -14.79 -11.48
CA LEU A 306 1.61 -14.06 -10.56
C LEU A 306 0.13 -14.11 -10.96
N PHE A 307 -0.15 -14.21 -12.25
CA PHE A 307 -1.50 -14.20 -12.80
C PHE A 307 -2.06 -15.58 -13.10
N ARG A 308 -1.31 -16.66 -12.78
CA ARG A 308 -1.77 -18.05 -12.94
C ARG A 308 -2.86 -18.46 -11.96
N PRO A 309 -2.83 -18.06 -10.66
CA PRO A 309 -3.88 -18.46 -9.73
C PRO A 309 -5.25 -18.02 -10.22
N LYS A 310 -6.23 -18.92 -10.03
CA LYS A 310 -7.61 -18.67 -10.41
C LYS A 310 -8.10 -17.37 -9.74
N TYR A 311 -8.71 -16.52 -10.52
CA TYR A 311 -9.25 -15.21 -10.12
C TYR A 311 -8.25 -14.09 -9.88
N MET A 312 -6.92 -14.28 -9.90
CA MET A 312 -5.95 -13.22 -9.63
C MET A 312 -6.13 -11.98 -10.54
N LYS A 313 -6.35 -12.18 -11.84
CA LYS A 313 -6.59 -11.07 -12.79
C LYS A 313 -7.83 -10.25 -12.44
N ARG A 314 -8.94 -10.94 -12.09
CA ARG A 314 -10.20 -10.26 -11.71
C ARG A 314 -10.07 -9.55 -10.37
N LEU A 315 -9.38 -10.18 -9.42
CA LEU A 315 -9.08 -9.60 -8.13
C LEU A 315 -8.23 -8.32 -8.28
N SER A 316 -7.16 -8.38 -9.08
CA SER A 316 -6.31 -7.20 -9.34
C SER A 316 -7.11 -6.04 -9.93
N LEU A 317 -8.00 -6.30 -10.88
CA LEU A 317 -8.87 -5.27 -11.45
C LEU A 317 -9.87 -4.72 -10.41
N ALA A 318 -10.49 -5.59 -9.61
CA ALA A 318 -11.40 -5.19 -8.54
C ALA A 318 -10.68 -4.33 -7.50
N LEU A 319 -9.46 -4.70 -7.08
CA LEU A 319 -8.64 -3.96 -6.15
C LEU A 319 -8.24 -2.58 -6.69
N PHE A 320 -7.82 -2.52 -7.95
CA PHE A 320 -7.49 -1.25 -8.60
C PHE A 320 -8.67 -0.27 -8.59
N CYS A 321 -9.90 -0.78 -8.80
CA CYS A 321 -11.11 0.01 -8.70
C CYS A 321 -11.42 0.42 -7.24
N LEU A 322 -11.37 -0.53 -6.28
CA LEU A 322 -11.69 -0.25 -4.87
C LEU A 322 -10.73 0.75 -4.24
N TYR A 323 -9.43 0.61 -4.50
CA TYR A 323 -8.45 1.58 -4.02
C TYR A 323 -8.58 2.95 -4.70
N GLY A 324 -9.04 2.97 -5.95
CA GLY A 324 -9.44 4.20 -6.62
C GLY A 324 -10.63 4.89 -5.92
N VAL A 325 -11.66 4.13 -5.56
CA VAL A 325 -12.79 4.64 -4.77
C VAL A 325 -12.31 5.23 -3.45
N PHE A 326 -11.37 4.55 -2.77
CA PHE A 326 -10.78 5.05 -1.54
C PHE A 326 -10.08 6.41 -1.72
N GLY A 327 -9.30 6.56 -2.79
CA GLY A 327 -8.63 7.82 -3.12
C GLY A 327 -9.62 8.96 -3.39
N LEU A 328 -10.64 8.71 -4.20
CA LEU A 328 -11.70 9.68 -4.48
C LEU A 328 -12.46 10.06 -3.21
N TYR A 329 -12.82 9.07 -2.41
CA TYR A 329 -13.50 9.26 -1.15
C TYR A 329 -12.69 10.17 -0.21
N LEU A 330 -11.41 9.88 0.00
CA LEU A 330 -10.56 10.65 0.91
C LEU A 330 -10.37 12.10 0.45
N PHE A 331 -10.04 12.28 -0.82
CA PHE A 331 -9.80 13.60 -1.37
C PHE A 331 -11.07 14.47 -1.35
N TYR A 332 -12.15 13.99 -1.98
CA TYR A 332 -13.35 14.79 -2.12
C TYR A 332 -14.12 14.95 -0.81
N SER A 333 -14.07 13.99 0.14
CA SER A 333 -14.75 14.14 1.44
C SER A 333 -14.08 15.20 2.31
N SER A 334 -12.75 15.26 2.37
CA SER A 334 -12.04 16.28 3.13
C SER A 334 -12.36 17.68 2.57
N TYR A 335 -12.23 17.83 1.25
CA TYR A 335 -12.56 19.11 0.60
C TYR A 335 -14.03 19.50 0.74
N TYR A 336 -14.96 18.55 0.60
CA TYR A 336 -16.39 18.83 0.77
C TYR A 336 -16.69 19.35 2.17
N ILE A 337 -16.10 18.72 3.19
CA ILE A 337 -16.32 19.11 4.59
C ILE A 337 -15.72 20.50 4.84
N GLU A 338 -14.50 20.79 4.40
CA GLU A 338 -13.85 22.07 4.65
C GLU A 338 -14.42 23.21 3.82
N THR A 339 -14.58 23.02 2.51
CA THR A 339 -14.91 24.12 1.60
C THR A 339 -16.40 24.29 1.33
N VAL A 340 -17.19 23.21 1.26
CA VAL A 340 -18.65 23.29 1.02
C VAL A 340 -19.42 23.49 2.32
N LEU A 341 -19.02 22.79 3.39
CA LEU A 341 -19.67 22.94 4.70
C LEU A 341 -19.03 24.05 5.55
N ASN A 342 -17.93 24.64 5.10
CA ASN A 342 -17.17 25.71 5.77
C ASN A 342 -16.80 25.33 7.23
N THR A 343 -16.24 24.15 7.41
CA THR A 343 -15.75 23.69 8.72
C THR A 343 -14.27 24.03 8.88
N THR A 344 -13.84 24.19 10.12
CA THR A 344 -12.42 24.36 10.41
C THR A 344 -11.66 23.05 10.19
N PRO A 345 -10.36 23.07 9.84
CA PRO A 345 -9.53 21.88 9.70
C PRO A 345 -9.59 20.96 10.92
N ILE A 346 -9.57 21.50 12.14
CA ILE A 346 -9.64 20.68 13.38
C ILE A 346 -11.00 20.00 13.54
N LEU A 347 -12.10 20.63 13.12
CA LEU A 347 -13.42 20.00 13.15
C LEU A 347 -13.52 18.93 12.05
N THR A 348 -12.94 19.18 10.89
CA THR A 348 -12.82 18.16 9.82
C THR A 348 -12.05 16.93 10.33
N ALA A 349 -10.91 17.12 10.99
CA ALA A 349 -10.17 16.02 11.59
C ALA A 349 -11.00 15.27 12.65
N ALA A 350 -11.75 15.99 13.49
CA ALA A 350 -12.66 15.36 14.47
C ALA A 350 -13.75 14.52 13.78
N TRP A 351 -14.25 14.94 12.62
CA TRP A 351 -15.25 14.20 11.86
C TRP A 351 -14.68 12.94 11.17
N PHE A 352 -13.37 12.87 10.95
CA PHE A 352 -12.68 11.67 10.49
C PHE A 352 -12.37 10.65 11.62
N THR A 353 -12.58 11.00 12.89
CA THR A 353 -12.33 10.11 14.04
C THR A 353 -13.04 8.74 13.93
N PRO A 354 -14.31 8.63 13.45
CA PRO A 354 -14.97 7.34 13.29
C PRO A 354 -14.23 6.39 12.32
N LEU A 355 -13.57 6.93 11.30
CA LEU A 355 -12.73 6.15 10.38
C LEU A 355 -11.55 5.52 11.13
N ALA A 356 -10.87 6.28 11.99
CA ALA A 356 -9.74 5.78 12.76
C ALA A 356 -10.17 4.72 13.81
N ILE A 357 -11.19 5.02 14.60
CA ILE A 357 -11.71 4.09 15.63
C ILE A 357 -12.21 2.81 14.95
N GLY A 358 -12.96 2.93 13.87
CA GLY A 358 -13.44 1.78 13.09
C GLY A 358 -12.29 0.93 12.58
N GLY A 359 -11.22 1.53 12.04
CA GLY A 359 -10.03 0.84 11.57
C GLY A 359 -9.31 0.04 12.65
N VAL A 360 -9.09 0.65 13.82
CA VAL A 360 -8.50 -0.05 14.97
C VAL A 360 -9.41 -1.20 15.44
N CYS A 361 -10.71 -0.96 15.55
CA CYS A 361 -11.66 -2.00 15.92
C CYS A 361 -11.65 -3.17 14.92
N LEU A 362 -11.65 -2.88 13.61
CA LEU A 362 -11.59 -3.91 12.57
C LEU A 362 -10.25 -4.64 12.55
N ALA A 363 -9.14 -3.96 12.79
CA ALA A 363 -7.82 -4.60 12.88
C ALA A 363 -7.77 -5.59 14.05
N VAL A 364 -8.31 -5.22 15.20
CA VAL A 364 -8.36 -6.09 16.40
C VAL A 364 -9.39 -7.21 16.23
N CYS A 365 -10.63 -6.88 15.85
CA CYS A 365 -11.69 -7.86 15.68
C CYS A 365 -11.49 -8.75 14.46
N GLY A 366 -10.85 -8.22 13.40
CA GLY A 366 -10.59 -8.93 12.15
C GLY A 366 -9.82 -10.23 12.38
N GLY A 367 -8.82 -10.23 13.26
CA GLY A 367 -8.08 -11.43 13.63
C GLY A 367 -8.96 -12.57 14.19
N PHE A 368 -10.10 -12.23 14.83
CA PHE A 368 -11.03 -13.20 15.40
C PHE A 368 -12.17 -13.59 14.46
N VAL A 369 -12.60 -12.69 13.58
CA VAL A 369 -13.81 -12.89 12.76
C VAL A 369 -13.48 -13.39 11.35
N MET A 370 -12.34 -13.00 10.79
CA MET A 370 -12.00 -13.31 9.38
C MET A 370 -11.89 -14.81 9.07
N HIS A 371 -11.50 -15.63 10.04
CA HIS A 371 -11.44 -17.08 9.85
C HIS A 371 -12.82 -17.76 9.88
N MET A 372 -13.85 -17.09 10.42
CA MET A 372 -15.22 -17.62 10.52
C MET A 372 -16.04 -17.39 9.24
N ILE A 373 -15.76 -16.30 8.54
CA ILE A 373 -16.53 -15.85 7.37
C ILE A 373 -15.72 -16.16 6.09
N SER A 374 -16.40 -16.51 5.00
CA SER A 374 -15.70 -16.74 3.73
C SER A 374 -15.14 -15.43 3.17
N ASN A 375 -13.95 -15.48 2.60
CA ASN A 375 -13.29 -14.32 2.00
C ASN A 375 -14.14 -13.66 0.90
N ARG A 376 -14.98 -14.43 0.21
CA ARG A 376 -15.94 -13.91 -0.76
C ARG A 376 -16.96 -12.97 -0.11
N ILE A 377 -17.55 -13.38 1.02
CA ILE A 377 -18.54 -12.57 1.74
C ILE A 377 -17.87 -11.30 2.27
N LEU A 378 -16.67 -11.43 2.85
CA LEU A 378 -15.90 -10.28 3.34
C LEU A 378 -15.61 -9.28 2.22
N MET A 379 -15.19 -9.73 1.03
CA MET A 379 -14.97 -8.85 -0.12
C MET A 379 -16.27 -8.20 -0.62
N MET A 380 -17.42 -8.89 -0.54
CA MET A 380 -18.71 -8.27 -0.87
C MET A 380 -19.08 -7.20 0.14
N ILE A 381 -18.93 -7.46 1.44
CA ILE A 381 -19.16 -6.47 2.51
C ILE A 381 -18.28 -5.25 2.31
N SER A 382 -17.00 -5.45 2.01
CA SER A 382 -16.05 -4.38 1.73
C SER A 382 -16.47 -3.54 0.51
N SER A 383 -16.83 -4.19 -0.61
CA SER A 383 -17.27 -3.49 -1.83
C SER A 383 -18.56 -2.69 -1.61
N VAL A 384 -19.50 -3.23 -0.82
CA VAL A 384 -20.71 -2.50 -0.41
C VAL A 384 -20.35 -1.35 0.53
N GLY A 385 -19.40 -1.54 1.44
CA GLY A 385 -18.89 -0.47 2.31
C GLY A 385 -18.33 0.70 1.49
N PHE A 386 -17.47 0.42 0.52
CA PHE A 386 -16.96 1.46 -0.39
C PHE A 386 -18.08 2.12 -1.21
N LEU A 387 -19.04 1.36 -1.72
CA LEU A 387 -20.17 1.91 -2.45
C LEU A 387 -20.98 2.89 -1.58
N LEU A 388 -21.31 2.49 -0.36
CA LEU A 388 -22.08 3.32 0.57
C LEU A 388 -21.30 4.55 1.01
N SER A 389 -19.99 4.45 1.22
CA SER A 389 -19.16 5.58 1.65
C SER A 389 -19.21 6.74 0.65
N VAL A 390 -19.05 6.48 -0.65
CA VAL A 390 -19.11 7.51 -1.69
C VAL A 390 -20.54 7.90 -2.06
N LEU A 391 -21.49 6.95 -2.00
CA LEU A 391 -22.91 7.23 -2.29
C LEU A 391 -23.51 8.23 -1.30
N LEU A 392 -23.23 8.08 0.00
CA LEU A 392 -23.73 9.00 1.02
C LEU A 392 -23.27 10.43 0.79
N PHE A 393 -22.03 10.64 0.37
CA PHE A 393 -21.55 11.96 -0.03
C PHE A 393 -22.16 12.44 -1.36
N ALA A 394 -22.38 11.55 -2.33
CA ALA A 394 -23.02 11.92 -3.60
C ALA A 394 -24.45 12.45 -3.44
N ILE A 395 -25.22 11.88 -2.48
CA ILE A 395 -26.61 12.23 -2.23
C ILE A 395 -26.81 13.27 -1.13
N ILE A 396 -25.74 13.73 -0.47
CA ILE A 396 -25.84 14.70 0.63
C ILE A 396 -26.63 15.95 0.17
N PRO A 397 -27.68 16.39 0.91
CA PRO A 397 -28.52 17.50 0.49
C PRO A 397 -27.76 18.83 0.49
N ASN A 398 -28.24 19.79 -0.30
CA ASN A 398 -27.71 21.15 -0.28
C ASN A 398 -28.13 21.85 1.00
N ARG A 399 -27.26 22.69 1.52
CA ARG A 399 -27.54 23.53 2.67
C ARG A 399 -28.02 24.89 2.16
N VAL A 400 -29.31 25.22 2.43
CA VAL A 400 -29.90 26.50 2.07
C VAL A 400 -30.36 27.17 3.37
N ASP A 401 -29.98 28.41 3.60
CA ASP A 401 -30.32 29.21 4.80
C ASP A 401 -30.02 28.49 6.13
N GLY A 402 -28.92 27.72 6.15
CA GLY A 402 -28.50 26.96 7.35
C GLY A 402 -29.24 25.62 7.56
N HIS A 403 -30.15 25.23 6.70
CA HIS A 403 -30.88 23.96 6.76
C HIS A 403 -30.54 23.04 5.57
N PRO A 404 -30.33 21.72 5.81
CA PRO A 404 -30.24 21.11 7.13
C PRO A 404 -29.00 21.56 7.91
N SER A 405 -29.02 21.43 9.25
CA SER A 405 -27.88 21.83 10.09
C SER A 405 -26.64 20.96 9.82
N THR A 406 -25.44 21.51 10.04
CA THR A 406 -24.18 20.75 9.88
C THR A 406 -24.14 19.51 10.77
N GLY A 407 -24.68 19.59 11.98
CA GLY A 407 -24.80 18.43 12.89
C GLY A 407 -25.70 17.32 12.32
N PHE A 408 -26.82 17.66 11.70
CA PHE A 408 -27.66 16.67 11.02
C PHE A 408 -26.91 16.00 9.86
N LEU A 409 -26.23 16.80 9.01
CA LEU A 409 -25.46 16.28 7.88
C LEU A 409 -24.35 15.35 8.34
N TYR A 410 -23.68 15.67 9.46
CA TYR A 410 -22.68 14.81 10.06
C TYR A 410 -23.28 13.46 10.45
N TRP A 411 -24.31 13.44 11.30
CA TRP A 411 -24.85 12.20 11.83
C TRP A 411 -25.58 11.34 10.79
N ALA A 412 -26.28 11.97 9.84
CA ALA A 412 -27.08 11.25 8.84
C ALA A 412 -26.26 10.76 7.64
N TYR A 413 -25.18 11.46 7.24
CA TYR A 413 -24.45 11.15 6.01
C TYR A 413 -22.97 10.90 6.26
N ILE A 414 -22.27 11.83 6.95
CA ILE A 414 -20.80 11.79 7.04
C ILE A 414 -20.35 10.67 7.98
N PHE A 415 -20.89 10.59 9.18
CA PHE A 415 -20.56 9.56 10.17
C PHE A 415 -20.74 8.12 9.62
N PRO A 416 -21.89 7.74 9.04
CA PRO A 416 -22.02 6.41 8.45
C PRO A 416 -21.11 6.21 7.22
N ALA A 417 -20.85 7.26 6.42
CA ALA A 417 -19.91 7.17 5.31
C ALA A 417 -18.48 6.86 5.80
N MET A 418 -18.04 7.47 6.92
CA MET A 418 -16.72 7.19 7.53
C MET A 418 -16.61 5.73 7.98
N LEU A 419 -17.63 5.19 8.65
CA LEU A 419 -17.66 3.78 9.06
C LEU A 419 -17.68 2.84 7.85
N CYS A 420 -18.47 3.15 6.83
CA CYS A 420 -18.51 2.35 5.61
C CYS A 420 -17.18 2.37 4.85
N GLY A 421 -16.50 3.52 4.80
CA GLY A 421 -15.18 3.66 4.19
C GLY A 421 -14.11 2.79 4.88
N THR A 422 -14.13 2.77 6.21
CA THR A 422 -13.25 1.90 7.02
C THR A 422 -13.49 0.42 6.75
N ILE A 423 -14.77 -0.02 6.77
CA ILE A 423 -15.15 -1.40 6.42
C ILE A 423 -14.63 -1.75 5.02
N GLY A 424 -14.73 -0.80 4.08
CA GLY A 424 -14.23 -0.96 2.72
C GLY A 424 -12.73 -1.23 2.68
N VAL A 425 -11.91 -0.35 3.22
CA VAL A 425 -10.46 -0.42 3.05
C VAL A 425 -9.83 -1.54 3.87
N ASP A 426 -10.20 -1.67 5.15
CA ASP A 426 -9.53 -2.60 6.05
C ASP A 426 -9.84 -4.05 5.71
N ILE A 427 -11.10 -4.37 5.39
CA ILE A 427 -11.48 -5.72 4.98
C ILE A 427 -10.82 -6.06 3.63
N THR A 428 -10.83 -5.13 2.64
CA THR A 428 -10.16 -5.36 1.35
C THR A 428 -8.69 -5.69 1.55
N TYR A 429 -7.98 -4.90 2.33
CA TYR A 429 -6.55 -5.07 2.58
C TYR A 429 -6.25 -6.43 3.25
N ASN A 430 -6.99 -6.76 4.30
CA ASN A 430 -6.81 -8.01 5.05
C ASN A 430 -7.13 -9.24 4.20
N VAL A 431 -8.29 -9.27 3.52
CA VAL A 431 -8.69 -10.41 2.68
C VAL A 431 -7.70 -10.63 1.54
N THR A 432 -7.17 -9.56 0.97
CA THR A 432 -6.21 -9.64 -0.12
C THR A 432 -4.87 -10.22 0.36
N ASN A 433 -4.38 -9.81 1.53
CA ASN A 433 -3.18 -10.39 2.13
C ASN A 433 -3.36 -11.88 2.45
N VAL A 434 -4.52 -12.26 2.97
CA VAL A 434 -4.85 -13.68 3.20
C VAL A 434 -4.88 -14.46 1.88
N PHE A 435 -5.49 -13.91 0.83
CA PHE A 435 -5.52 -14.56 -0.49
C PHE A 435 -4.11 -14.81 -1.03
N ILE A 436 -3.20 -13.82 -0.92
CA ILE A 436 -1.81 -13.98 -1.37
C ILE A 436 -1.12 -15.11 -0.61
N THR A 437 -1.20 -15.09 0.72
CA THR A 437 -0.48 -16.06 1.55
C THR A 437 -0.98 -17.49 1.39
N THR A 438 -2.24 -17.66 0.99
CA THR A 438 -2.87 -19.00 0.83
C THR A 438 -2.87 -19.51 -0.63
N SER A 439 -2.85 -18.60 -1.61
CA SER A 439 -2.97 -18.96 -3.03
C SER A 439 -1.67 -18.85 -3.83
N MET A 440 -0.63 -18.23 -3.24
CA MET A 440 0.66 -18.04 -3.89
C MET A 440 1.74 -18.93 -3.29
N PRO A 441 2.62 -19.54 -4.13
CA PRO A 441 3.85 -20.19 -3.66
C PRO A 441 4.71 -19.19 -2.85
N ARG A 442 5.44 -19.68 -1.85
CA ARG A 442 6.27 -18.83 -0.97
C ARG A 442 7.19 -17.88 -1.75
N ARG A 443 7.80 -18.38 -2.84
CA ARG A 443 8.70 -17.61 -3.70
C ARG A 443 8.04 -16.37 -4.36
N LEU A 444 6.72 -16.39 -4.56
CA LEU A 444 5.96 -15.32 -5.24
C LEU A 444 5.17 -14.42 -4.28
N GLN A 445 5.10 -14.77 -2.99
CA GLN A 445 4.28 -14.02 -2.02
C GLN A 445 4.76 -12.56 -1.86
N ALA A 446 6.07 -12.34 -1.79
CA ALA A 446 6.63 -10.98 -1.70
C ALA A 446 6.30 -10.14 -2.95
N THR A 447 6.49 -10.72 -4.13
CA THR A 447 6.20 -10.05 -5.41
C THR A 447 4.69 -9.79 -5.58
N ALA A 448 3.84 -10.72 -5.14
CA ALA A 448 2.39 -10.54 -5.16
C ALA A 448 1.94 -9.44 -4.16
N GLY A 449 2.55 -9.38 -2.99
CA GLY A 449 2.36 -8.29 -2.03
C GLY A 449 2.78 -6.94 -2.61
N GLY A 450 3.90 -6.90 -3.31
CA GLY A 450 4.37 -5.72 -4.06
C GLY A 450 3.36 -5.28 -5.12
N LEU A 451 2.81 -6.20 -5.92
CA LEU A 451 1.77 -5.91 -6.90
C LEU A 451 0.52 -5.29 -6.27
N ILE A 452 0.04 -5.83 -5.14
CA ILE A 452 -1.16 -5.31 -4.49
C ILE A 452 -0.95 -3.91 -3.94
N ASN A 453 0.19 -3.65 -3.30
CA ASN A 453 0.51 -2.30 -2.85
C ASN A 453 0.70 -1.34 -4.04
N THR A 454 1.27 -1.81 -5.16
CA THR A 454 1.31 -1.02 -6.40
C THR A 454 -0.10 -0.68 -6.89
N LEU A 455 -1.03 -1.63 -6.88
CA LEU A 455 -2.43 -1.38 -7.27
C LEU A 455 -3.14 -0.42 -6.31
N LEU A 456 -2.79 -0.46 -5.01
CA LEU A 456 -3.31 0.48 -4.01
C LEU A 456 -2.90 1.92 -4.38
N TYR A 457 -1.61 2.19 -4.42
CA TYR A 457 -1.12 3.55 -4.69
C TYR A 457 -1.43 4.03 -6.11
N LEU A 458 -1.38 3.13 -7.11
CA LEU A 458 -1.77 3.46 -8.48
C LEU A 458 -3.26 3.76 -8.59
N GLY A 459 -4.11 3.01 -7.89
CA GLY A 459 -5.55 3.28 -7.83
C GLY A 459 -5.84 4.66 -7.26
N LEU A 460 -5.20 5.02 -6.13
CA LEU A 460 -5.31 6.35 -5.52
C LEU A 460 -4.95 7.48 -6.50
N ALA A 461 -3.87 7.34 -7.25
CA ALA A 461 -3.41 8.38 -8.16
C ALA A 461 -4.20 8.42 -9.48
N PHE A 462 -4.41 7.28 -10.13
CA PHE A 462 -5.01 7.18 -11.46
C PHE A 462 -6.47 7.63 -11.47
N TRP A 463 -7.28 7.14 -10.53
CA TRP A 463 -8.71 7.48 -10.50
C TRP A 463 -8.97 8.91 -10.06
N LEU A 464 -8.07 9.49 -9.26
CA LEU A 464 -8.11 10.92 -8.95
C LEU A 464 -7.88 11.75 -10.22
N GLY A 465 -6.92 11.38 -11.06
CA GLY A 465 -6.70 12.02 -12.37
C GLY A 465 -7.90 11.88 -13.32
N ILE A 466 -8.54 10.71 -13.37
CA ILE A 466 -9.77 10.50 -14.16
C ILE A 466 -10.91 11.38 -13.65
N ALA A 467 -11.09 11.49 -12.36
CA ALA A 467 -12.13 12.32 -11.78
C ALA A 467 -11.90 13.81 -12.08
N GLU A 468 -10.65 14.25 -11.95
CA GLU A 468 -10.26 15.62 -12.28
C GLU A 468 -10.54 15.96 -13.76
N MET A 469 -10.19 15.07 -14.65
CA MET A 469 -10.50 15.21 -16.07
C MET A 469 -12.02 15.35 -16.30
N ALA A 470 -12.82 14.51 -15.64
CA ALA A 470 -14.28 14.55 -15.80
C ALA A 470 -14.89 15.83 -15.23
N VAL A 471 -14.40 16.31 -14.08
CA VAL A 471 -14.81 17.58 -13.46
C VAL A 471 -14.49 18.75 -14.38
N SER A 472 -13.26 18.83 -14.88
CA SER A 472 -12.79 19.90 -15.75
C SER A 472 -13.56 19.96 -17.08
N GLU A 473 -13.85 18.81 -17.69
CA GLU A 473 -14.64 18.73 -18.92
C GLU A 473 -16.10 19.14 -18.69
N ALA A 474 -16.67 18.73 -17.56
CA ALA A 474 -18.04 19.13 -17.18
C ALA A 474 -18.13 20.64 -16.90
N ASP A 475 -17.12 21.21 -16.23
CA ASP A 475 -17.04 22.64 -15.95
C ASP A 475 -16.94 23.46 -17.24
N ARG A 476 -16.11 23.04 -18.19
CA ARG A 476 -16.00 23.67 -19.53
C ARG A 476 -17.30 23.69 -20.30
N ARG A 477 -18.11 22.64 -20.21
CA ARG A 477 -19.41 22.56 -20.91
C ARG A 477 -20.47 23.49 -20.32
N LYS A 478 -20.30 23.90 -19.06
CA LYS A 478 -21.24 24.81 -18.36
C LYS A 478 -20.83 26.29 -18.43
N LEU A 479 -19.75 26.64 -19.12
CA LEU A 479 -19.31 28.00 -19.31
C LEU A 479 -20.42 28.84 -20.01
N PRO A 480 -20.65 30.13 -19.63
CA PRO A 480 -19.77 30.96 -18.78
C PRO A 480 -19.98 30.83 -17.25
N GLU A 481 -21.05 30.20 -16.77
CA GLU A 481 -21.38 30.15 -15.34
C GLU A 481 -20.43 29.25 -14.53
N GLY A 482 -19.87 28.18 -15.15
CA GLY A 482 -19.07 27.18 -14.48
C GLY A 482 -19.88 26.30 -13.52
N LEU A 483 -19.21 25.31 -12.93
CA LEU A 483 -19.76 24.42 -11.90
C LEU A 483 -19.47 24.98 -10.51
N SER A 484 -20.46 24.95 -9.61
CA SER A 484 -20.18 25.17 -8.18
C SER A 484 -19.26 24.09 -7.63
N LEU A 485 -18.44 24.41 -6.60
CA LEU A 485 -17.55 23.45 -5.93
C LEU A 485 -18.28 22.18 -5.53
N ARG A 486 -19.50 22.31 -5.01
CA ARG A 486 -20.34 21.17 -4.64
C ARG A 486 -20.67 20.26 -5.83
N GLU A 487 -20.99 20.83 -6.99
CA GLU A 487 -21.28 20.05 -8.20
C GLU A 487 -20.02 19.34 -8.69
N GLN A 488 -18.88 20.02 -8.66
CA GLN A 488 -17.58 19.45 -9.01
C GLN A 488 -17.27 18.22 -8.15
N TYR A 489 -17.37 18.33 -6.83
CA TYR A 489 -17.09 17.22 -5.93
C TYR A 489 -18.10 16.06 -6.07
N LYS A 490 -19.38 16.38 -6.36
CA LYS A 490 -20.38 15.34 -6.65
C LYS A 490 -20.04 14.51 -7.88
N ILE A 491 -19.43 15.07 -8.91
CA ILE A 491 -18.95 14.31 -10.06
C ILE A 491 -17.93 13.27 -9.60
N GLY A 492 -16.95 13.66 -8.77
CA GLY A 492 -15.97 12.73 -8.19
C GLY A 492 -16.62 11.60 -7.39
N PHE A 493 -17.61 11.90 -6.55
CA PHE A 493 -18.35 10.88 -5.80
C PHE A 493 -19.14 9.94 -6.71
N TRP A 494 -19.81 10.43 -7.77
CA TRP A 494 -20.54 9.58 -8.71
C TRP A 494 -19.63 8.67 -9.52
N ILE A 495 -18.42 9.12 -9.87
CA ILE A 495 -17.38 8.26 -10.46
C ILE A 495 -17.00 7.16 -9.45
N GLY A 496 -16.82 7.52 -8.18
CA GLY A 496 -16.57 6.56 -7.10
C GLY A 496 -17.70 5.51 -6.99
N VAL A 497 -18.96 5.92 -7.06
CA VAL A 497 -20.14 5.03 -7.06
C VAL A 497 -20.09 4.04 -8.24
N ALA A 498 -19.82 4.55 -9.46
CA ALA A 498 -19.71 3.71 -10.64
C ALA A 498 -18.58 2.67 -10.51
N MET A 499 -17.42 3.09 -9.98
CA MET A 499 -16.26 2.22 -9.77
C MET A 499 -16.50 1.18 -8.68
N ALA A 500 -17.13 1.57 -7.57
CA ALA A 500 -17.51 0.63 -6.51
C ALA A 500 -18.52 -0.39 -7.01
N GLY A 501 -19.50 0.03 -7.83
CA GLY A 501 -20.45 -0.85 -8.49
C GLY A 501 -19.79 -1.84 -9.43
N LEU A 502 -18.84 -1.39 -10.28
CA LEU A 502 -18.05 -2.26 -11.15
C LEU A 502 -17.24 -3.27 -10.34
N SER A 503 -16.59 -2.82 -9.28
CA SER A 503 -15.83 -3.71 -8.40
C SER A 503 -16.72 -4.74 -7.72
N LEU A 504 -17.91 -4.36 -7.25
CA LEU A 504 -18.87 -5.29 -6.66
C LEU A 504 -19.28 -6.38 -7.66
N ILE A 505 -19.57 -6.00 -8.93
CA ILE A 505 -19.86 -6.96 -9.99
C ILE A 505 -18.69 -7.93 -10.20
N LEU A 506 -17.46 -7.43 -10.25
CA LEU A 506 -16.26 -8.26 -10.38
C LEU A 506 -16.12 -9.21 -9.20
N VAL A 507 -16.28 -8.73 -7.97
CA VAL A 507 -16.19 -9.54 -6.73
C VAL A 507 -17.25 -10.65 -6.70
N LEU A 508 -18.46 -10.38 -7.17
CA LEU A 508 -19.51 -11.42 -7.28
C LEU A 508 -19.10 -12.59 -8.17
N THR A 509 -18.24 -12.35 -9.17
CA THR A 509 -17.72 -13.42 -10.07
C THR A 509 -16.53 -14.19 -9.47
N ILE A 510 -15.96 -13.72 -8.35
CA ILE A 510 -14.81 -14.33 -7.69
C ILE A 510 -15.31 -15.29 -6.60
N LYS A 511 -14.89 -16.55 -6.68
CA LYS A 511 -15.18 -17.55 -5.65
C LYS A 511 -13.89 -17.82 -4.89
N ILE A 512 -13.68 -17.08 -3.81
CA ILE A 512 -12.60 -17.32 -2.86
C ILE A 512 -13.23 -17.95 -1.62
N ASP A 513 -12.82 -19.19 -1.34
CA ASP A 513 -13.28 -19.92 -0.16
C ASP A 513 -12.67 -19.38 1.13
N LYS A 514 -13.05 -19.95 2.27
CA LYS A 514 -12.43 -19.65 3.58
C LYS A 514 -10.93 -19.85 3.44
N ALA A 515 -10.16 -18.98 4.11
CA ALA A 515 -8.74 -19.24 4.28
C ALA A 515 -8.63 -20.62 4.94
N ALA A 516 -8.13 -21.61 4.18
CA ALA A 516 -7.86 -22.90 4.75
C ALA A 516 -6.75 -22.68 5.81
N ALA A 517 -7.11 -22.80 7.07
CA ALA A 517 -6.20 -22.58 8.19
C ALA A 517 -5.04 -23.58 8.21
N GLU A 518 -4.95 -24.49 7.25
CA GLU A 518 -4.24 -25.75 7.41
C GLU A 518 -3.10 -26.01 6.42
N LEU A 519 -3.11 -25.45 5.21
CA LEU A 519 -2.06 -25.77 4.23
C LEU A 519 -1.72 -24.57 3.33
N THR A 520 -0.45 -24.25 3.20
CA THR A 520 0.07 -23.30 2.19
C THR A 520 -0.05 -23.90 0.77
N ALA A 521 0.08 -23.06 -0.26
CA ALA A 521 0.02 -23.53 -1.65
C ALA A 521 1.08 -24.60 -1.96
N ASP A 522 2.27 -24.48 -1.36
CA ASP A 522 3.36 -25.45 -1.50
C ASP A 522 3.04 -26.78 -0.79
N GLU A 523 2.40 -26.72 0.38
CA GLU A 523 1.97 -27.91 1.12
C GLU A 523 0.83 -28.65 0.41
N LYS A 524 -0.11 -27.92 -0.23
CA LYS A 524 -1.14 -28.50 -1.07
C LYS A 524 -0.55 -29.17 -2.31
N ALA A 525 0.44 -28.55 -2.95
CA ALA A 525 1.14 -29.14 -4.07
C ALA A 525 1.88 -30.43 -3.67
N ALA A 526 2.59 -30.39 -2.54
CA ALA A 526 3.29 -31.56 -2.00
C ALA A 526 2.32 -32.68 -1.58
N GLN A 527 1.14 -32.34 -1.08
CA GLN A 527 0.10 -33.34 -0.78
C GLN A 527 -0.48 -33.94 -2.05
N ALA A 528 -0.78 -33.11 -3.07
CA ALA A 528 -1.28 -33.61 -4.36
C ALA A 528 -0.26 -34.51 -5.08
N GLU A 529 1.04 -34.20 -4.98
CA GLU A 529 2.11 -35.04 -5.50
C GLU A 529 2.20 -36.40 -4.77
N ARG A 530 2.02 -36.40 -3.45
CA ARG A 530 1.97 -37.65 -2.65
C ARG A 530 0.75 -38.51 -2.99
N GLU A 531 -0.42 -37.88 -3.19
CA GLU A 531 -1.65 -38.58 -3.57
C GLU A 531 -1.59 -39.10 -5.02
N ALA A 532 -0.81 -38.47 -5.90
CA ALA A 532 -0.60 -38.88 -7.27
C ALA A 532 0.50 -39.93 -7.47
N ALA A 533 1.36 -40.15 -6.44
CA ALA A 533 2.40 -41.16 -6.51
C ALA A 533 1.75 -42.56 -6.45
N PRO A 534 1.98 -43.45 -7.42
CA PRO A 534 1.44 -44.81 -7.39
C PRO A 534 2.06 -45.57 -6.21
N ASN A 535 1.17 -46.23 -5.42
CA ASN A 535 1.54 -47.16 -4.34
C ASN A 535 2.39 -48.35 -4.86
#